data_f939f73c0dc41637314ea31160bd8b3f
#
_entry.id   f939f73c0dc41637314ea31160bd8b3f
#
_cell.length_a   1.000
_cell.length_b   1.000
_cell.length_c   1.000
_cell.angle_alpha   90.00
_cell.angle_beta   90.00
_cell.angle_gamma   90.00
#
_symmetry.space_group_name_H-M   'P 1'
#
loop_
_entity.id
_entity.type
_entity.pdbx_description
1 polymer ?
#
loop_
_entity_poly.entity_id
_entity_poly.type
_entity_poly.pdbx_seq_one_letter_code
_entity_poly.pdbx_strand_id
1 'polypeptide(L)'
;MEQALFIRFQGVVRHPRGHFPGVFMLANELAAQGKLTEDQYRFWRSNNDWYDANYTNPTSVDPVVYDPLVHPGAVAWFKASAQHLIDRVDGYLALLAAHGVECHRLESPNPGRVIYEDEYQVVVMAEAESALA
;
A
#
# COMPACT_ATOMS: atom_id res chain seq x y z
N MET A 1 -26.38 10.12 2.85
CA MET A 1 -25.21 10.37 2.01
C MET A 1 -24.11 9.39 2.33
N GLU A 2 -23.52 8.83 1.32
CA GLU A 2 -22.43 7.89 1.52
C GLU A 2 -21.15 8.66 1.81
N GLN A 3 -20.41 8.19 2.79
CA GLN A 3 -19.06 8.69 3.01
C GLN A 3 -18.12 8.02 2.01
N ALA A 4 -17.09 8.72 1.57
CA ALA A 4 -16.01 8.12 0.83
C ALA A 4 -15.31 7.09 1.73
N LEU A 5 -14.96 5.95 1.14
CA LEU A 5 -14.16 4.94 1.82
C LEU A 5 -12.80 4.84 1.18
N PHE A 6 -11.83 4.53 2.00
CA PHE A 6 -10.46 4.26 1.58
C PHE A 6 -10.09 2.86 2.00
N ILE A 7 -9.28 2.20 1.18
CA ILE A 7 -8.94 0.78 1.35
C ILE A 7 -7.44 0.63 1.29
N ARG A 8 -6.91 -0.13 2.25
CA ARG A 8 -5.49 -0.46 2.30
C ARG A 8 -5.32 -1.93 2.62
N PHE A 9 -4.33 -2.54 2.00
CA PHE A 9 -3.92 -3.92 2.33
C PHE A 9 -2.59 -3.82 3.05
N GLN A 10 -2.53 -4.33 4.26
CA GLN A 10 -1.45 -3.99 5.19
C GLN A 10 -1.03 -5.20 5.99
N GLY A 11 0.28 -5.36 6.17
CA GLY A 11 0.85 -6.41 7.00
C GLY A 11 0.60 -6.17 8.48
N VAL A 12 0.83 -7.21 9.28
CA VAL A 12 0.57 -7.20 10.73
C VAL A 12 1.83 -6.97 11.55
N VAL A 13 3.00 -6.99 10.91
CA VAL A 13 4.28 -6.76 11.58
C VAL A 13 4.75 -5.34 11.28
N ARG A 14 4.97 -4.55 12.33
CA ARG A 14 5.41 -3.16 12.16
C ARG A 14 6.82 -3.12 11.56
N HIS A 15 6.99 -2.27 10.56
CA HIS A 15 8.30 -2.01 9.96
C HIS A 15 9.17 -1.24 10.99
N PRO A 16 10.52 -1.45 10.98
CA PRO A 16 11.41 -0.68 11.87
C PRO A 16 11.25 0.83 11.79
N ARG A 17 10.77 1.36 10.66
CA ARG A 17 10.50 2.78 10.50
C ARG A 17 9.20 3.26 11.15
N GLY A 18 8.46 2.38 11.82
CA GLY A 18 7.30 2.74 12.62
C GLY A 18 5.95 2.62 11.94
N HIS A 19 5.89 2.30 10.67
CA HIS A 19 4.63 2.07 9.95
C HIS A 19 4.45 0.59 9.63
N PHE A 20 3.21 0.19 9.31
CA PHE A 20 2.95 -1.16 8.83
C PHE A 20 3.09 -1.19 7.31
N PRO A 21 3.85 -2.16 6.76
CA PRO A 21 4.07 -2.20 5.31
C PRO A 21 2.79 -2.58 4.57
N GLY A 22 2.61 -1.98 3.39
CA GLY A 22 1.52 -2.33 2.50
C GLY A 22 1.84 -3.58 1.69
N VAL A 23 0.84 -4.07 0.98
CA VAL A 23 0.92 -5.31 0.20
C VAL A 23 2.07 -5.30 -0.81
N PHE A 24 2.29 -4.17 -1.49
CA PHE A 24 3.34 -4.10 -2.51
C PHE A 24 4.73 -4.21 -1.90
N MET A 25 4.96 -3.52 -0.77
CA MET A 25 6.24 -3.61 -0.08
C MET A 25 6.52 -5.04 0.38
N LEU A 26 5.52 -5.71 0.93
CA LEU A 26 5.66 -7.09 1.39
C LEU A 26 6.05 -8.03 0.24
N ALA A 27 5.37 -7.90 -0.90
CA ALA A 27 5.69 -8.71 -2.08
C ALA A 27 7.08 -8.39 -2.62
N ASN A 28 7.43 -7.11 -2.67
CA ASN A 28 8.74 -6.67 -3.15
C ASN A 28 9.87 -7.21 -2.25
N GLU A 29 9.64 -7.29 -0.94
CA GLU A 29 10.62 -7.86 -0.02
C GLU A 29 10.88 -9.33 -0.29
N LEU A 30 9.83 -10.12 -0.56
CA LEU A 30 10.01 -11.53 -0.92
C LEU A 30 10.82 -11.68 -2.19
N ALA A 31 10.56 -10.83 -3.19
CA ALA A 31 11.31 -10.84 -4.44
C ALA A 31 12.78 -10.48 -4.19
N ALA A 32 13.04 -9.44 -3.40
CA ALA A 32 14.41 -8.99 -3.08
C ALA A 32 15.19 -10.05 -2.31
N GLN A 33 14.51 -10.86 -1.50
CA GLN A 33 15.12 -11.92 -0.73
C GLN A 33 15.31 -13.23 -1.52
N GLY A 34 14.90 -13.22 -2.80
CA GLY A 34 15.02 -14.42 -3.66
C GLY A 34 14.10 -15.55 -3.27
N LYS A 35 12.99 -15.27 -2.57
CA LYS A 35 12.09 -16.30 -2.06
C LYS A 35 11.00 -16.73 -3.01
N LEU A 36 10.77 -15.98 -4.09
CA LEU A 36 9.71 -16.29 -5.05
C LEU A 36 10.11 -17.45 -5.93
N THR A 37 9.15 -18.36 -6.20
CA THR A 37 9.33 -19.35 -7.25
C THR A 37 9.39 -18.66 -8.60
N GLU A 38 9.76 -19.39 -9.66
CA GLU A 38 9.82 -18.80 -11.00
C GLU A 38 8.47 -18.28 -11.44
N ASP A 39 7.40 -19.04 -11.20
CA ASP A 39 6.04 -18.61 -11.55
C ASP A 39 5.59 -17.39 -10.73
N GLN A 40 5.92 -17.37 -9.44
CA GLN A 40 5.61 -16.23 -8.57
C GLN A 40 6.37 -14.99 -9.01
N TYR A 41 7.62 -15.14 -9.40
CA TYR A 41 8.43 -14.02 -9.89
C TYR A 41 7.82 -13.42 -11.16
N ARG A 42 7.40 -14.26 -12.10
CA ARG A 42 6.75 -13.79 -13.33
C ARG A 42 5.45 -13.06 -13.03
N PHE A 43 4.64 -13.59 -12.12
CA PHE A 43 3.42 -12.91 -11.67
C PHE A 43 3.76 -11.55 -11.06
N TRP A 44 4.69 -11.54 -10.11
CA TRP A 44 5.09 -10.32 -9.41
C TRP A 44 5.59 -9.25 -10.39
N ARG A 45 6.45 -9.65 -11.33
CA ARG A 45 7.01 -8.70 -12.29
C ARG A 45 5.95 -8.13 -13.21
N SER A 46 5.11 -8.99 -13.78
CA SER A 46 4.09 -8.52 -14.73
C SER A 46 3.02 -7.66 -14.05
N ASN A 47 2.64 -7.99 -12.82
CA ASN A 47 1.65 -7.18 -12.10
C ASN A 47 2.22 -5.87 -11.61
N ASN A 48 3.47 -5.84 -11.17
CA ASN A 48 4.14 -4.58 -10.83
C ASN A 48 4.23 -3.68 -12.07
N ASP A 49 4.56 -4.23 -13.22
CA ASP A 49 4.59 -3.45 -14.47
C ASP A 49 3.21 -2.88 -14.80
N TRP A 50 2.15 -3.67 -14.58
CA TRP A 50 0.79 -3.19 -14.80
C TRP A 50 0.45 -2.03 -13.86
N TYR A 51 0.80 -2.14 -12.57
CA TYR A 51 0.55 -1.04 -11.62
C TYR A 51 1.38 0.18 -11.98
N ASP A 52 2.62 0.01 -12.39
CA ASP A 52 3.46 1.14 -12.80
C ASP A 52 2.83 1.91 -13.97
N ALA A 53 2.13 1.20 -14.87
CA ALA A 53 1.47 1.81 -16.02
C ALA A 53 0.10 2.41 -15.68
N ASN A 54 -0.56 1.97 -14.61
CA ASN A 54 -1.95 2.30 -14.33
C ASN A 54 -2.18 3.01 -13.00
N TYR A 55 -1.14 3.15 -12.19
CA TYR A 55 -1.26 3.68 -10.83
C TYR A 55 -0.09 4.62 -10.58
N THR A 56 -0.39 5.89 -10.41
CA THR A 56 0.65 6.92 -10.26
C THR A 56 1.49 6.69 -9.01
N ASN A 57 2.81 6.74 -9.18
CA ASN A 57 3.72 6.79 -8.04
C ASN A 57 3.72 8.21 -7.50
N PRO A 58 3.25 8.46 -6.26
CA PRO A 58 3.15 9.82 -5.73
C PRO A 58 4.47 10.60 -5.76
N THR A 59 5.61 9.92 -5.62
CA THR A 59 6.92 10.59 -5.66
C THR A 59 7.27 11.15 -7.03
N SER A 60 6.60 10.68 -8.09
CA SER A 60 6.80 11.24 -9.43
C SER A 60 6.13 12.62 -9.58
N VAL A 61 5.17 12.93 -8.70
CA VAL A 61 4.45 14.21 -8.67
C VAL A 61 5.01 15.13 -7.58
N ASP A 62 5.23 14.57 -6.39
CA ASP A 62 5.78 15.30 -5.24
C ASP A 62 6.91 14.47 -4.63
N PRO A 63 8.18 14.82 -4.92
CA PRO A 63 9.32 14.01 -4.48
C PRO A 63 9.45 13.81 -2.98
N VAL A 64 8.83 14.66 -2.15
CA VAL A 64 8.96 14.57 -0.69
C VAL A 64 7.77 13.87 -0.02
N VAL A 65 6.80 13.36 -0.79
CA VAL A 65 5.61 12.79 -0.20
C VAL A 65 5.92 11.63 0.77
N TYR A 66 6.92 10.82 0.45
CA TYR A 66 7.35 9.72 1.30
C TYR A 66 8.66 9.98 2.03
N ASP A 67 9.16 11.22 2.01
CA ASP A 67 10.37 11.57 2.74
C ASP A 67 10.10 11.47 4.26
N PRO A 68 10.77 10.57 4.99
CA PRO A 68 10.49 10.37 6.41
C PRO A 68 10.83 11.58 7.28
N LEU A 69 11.65 12.50 6.79
CA LEU A 69 11.94 13.74 7.51
C LEU A 69 10.82 14.76 7.38
N VAL A 70 10.05 14.69 6.28
CA VAL A 70 8.92 15.61 6.01
C VAL A 70 7.60 14.97 6.42
N HIS A 71 7.41 13.71 6.07
CA HIS A 71 6.16 12.99 6.29
C HIS A 71 6.44 11.61 6.91
N PRO A 72 6.83 11.57 8.20
CA PRO A 72 7.12 10.29 8.85
C PRO A 72 5.88 9.39 8.88
N GLY A 73 6.06 8.13 8.48
CA GLY A 73 4.99 7.15 8.53
C GLY A 73 3.90 7.32 7.47
N ALA A 74 4.15 8.10 6.41
CA ALA A 74 3.16 8.29 5.35
C ALA A 74 2.85 6.97 4.66
N VAL A 75 1.56 6.71 4.43
CA VAL A 75 1.09 5.48 3.77
C VAL A 75 -0.03 5.80 2.80
N ALA A 76 -0.11 4.99 1.73
CA ALA A 76 -1.12 5.16 0.70
C ALA A 76 -2.36 4.30 0.97
N TRP A 77 -3.52 4.83 0.62
CA TRP A 77 -4.80 4.13 0.64
C TRP A 77 -5.45 4.28 -0.73
N PHE A 78 -6.02 3.19 -1.24
CA PHE A 78 -6.86 3.27 -2.44
C PHE A 78 -8.15 4.00 -2.12
N LYS A 79 -8.65 4.80 -3.07
CA LYS A 79 -10.06 5.20 -3.04
C LYS A 79 -10.90 3.99 -3.39
N ALA A 80 -12.04 3.79 -2.71
CA ALA A 80 -12.90 2.65 -2.98
C ALA A 80 -13.39 2.61 -4.43
N SER A 81 -13.46 3.76 -5.09
CA SER A 81 -13.85 3.85 -6.51
C SER A 81 -12.81 3.24 -7.46
N ALA A 82 -11.57 3.02 -6.99
CA ALA A 82 -10.50 2.45 -7.81
C ALA A 82 -10.59 0.92 -7.84
N GLN A 83 -11.76 0.38 -8.17
CA GLN A 83 -12.04 -1.04 -8.08
C GLN A 83 -11.11 -1.87 -8.96
N HIS A 84 -10.76 -1.37 -10.15
CA HIS A 84 -9.85 -2.08 -11.06
C HIS A 84 -8.45 -2.28 -10.47
N LEU A 85 -7.99 -1.36 -9.61
CA LEU A 85 -6.72 -1.50 -8.91
C LEU A 85 -6.86 -2.44 -7.71
N ILE A 86 -7.96 -2.32 -6.99
CA ILE A 86 -8.22 -3.12 -5.78
C ILE A 86 -8.36 -4.61 -6.13
N ASP A 87 -9.06 -4.91 -7.23
CA ASP A 87 -9.31 -6.29 -7.65
C ASP A 87 -8.02 -7.05 -7.96
N ARG A 88 -7.02 -6.37 -8.49
CA ARG A 88 -5.76 -7.04 -8.83
C ARG A 88 -4.87 -7.35 -7.62
N VAL A 89 -5.21 -6.82 -6.44
CA VAL A 89 -4.45 -7.11 -5.23
C VAL A 89 -4.58 -8.58 -4.80
N ASP A 90 -5.67 -9.24 -5.17
CA ASP A 90 -5.92 -10.64 -4.77
C ASP A 90 -4.76 -11.57 -5.10
N GLY A 91 -4.13 -11.39 -6.25
CA GLY A 91 -2.99 -12.21 -6.65
C GLY A 91 -1.78 -12.02 -5.74
N TYR A 92 -1.53 -10.79 -5.29
CA TYR A 92 -0.48 -10.53 -4.31
C TYR A 92 -0.81 -11.16 -2.96
N LEU A 93 -2.06 -11.10 -2.54
CA LEU A 93 -2.48 -11.72 -1.27
C LEU A 93 -2.27 -13.23 -1.30
N ALA A 94 -2.58 -13.89 -2.42
CA ALA A 94 -2.33 -15.31 -2.59
C ALA A 94 -0.83 -15.64 -2.53
N LEU A 95 -0.01 -14.81 -3.16
CA LEU A 95 1.45 -14.96 -3.12
C LEU A 95 1.98 -14.84 -1.70
N LEU A 96 1.53 -13.82 -0.97
CA LEU A 96 1.95 -13.61 0.43
C LEU A 96 1.50 -14.78 1.31
N ALA A 97 0.26 -15.25 1.15
CA ALA A 97 -0.27 -16.36 1.92
C ALA A 97 0.56 -17.63 1.69
N ALA A 98 1.03 -17.86 0.45
CA ALA A 98 1.88 -19.01 0.14
C ALA A 98 3.20 -18.97 0.89
N HIS A 99 3.64 -17.80 1.33
CA HIS A 99 4.87 -17.63 2.13
C HIS A 99 4.58 -17.37 3.60
N GLY A 100 3.34 -17.56 4.06
CA GLY A 100 2.98 -17.36 5.46
C GLY A 100 3.00 -15.91 5.93
N VAL A 101 2.90 -14.96 5.00
CA VAL A 101 2.90 -13.53 5.32
C VAL A 101 1.46 -13.04 5.41
N GLU A 102 1.05 -12.59 6.60
CA GLU A 102 -0.30 -12.05 6.80
C GLU A 102 -0.41 -10.64 6.25
N CYS A 103 -1.51 -10.38 5.55
CA CYS A 103 -1.82 -9.06 5.02
C CYS A 103 -3.35 -8.92 5.02
N HIS A 104 -3.86 -7.86 5.62
CA HIS A 104 -5.29 -7.66 5.83
C HIS A 104 -5.81 -6.46 5.08
N ARG A 105 -7.05 -6.58 4.61
CA ARG A 105 -7.78 -5.47 4.02
C ARG A 105 -8.34 -4.59 5.14
N LEU A 106 -8.02 -3.31 5.10
CA LEU A 106 -8.53 -2.30 6.01
C LEU A 106 -9.43 -1.34 5.24
N GLU A 107 -10.45 -0.84 5.90
CA GLU A 107 -11.35 0.16 5.35
C GLU A 107 -11.49 1.30 6.35
N SER A 108 -11.50 2.54 5.87
CA SER A 108 -11.67 3.70 6.72
C SER A 108 -12.28 4.85 5.94
N PRO A 109 -13.23 5.59 6.54
CA PRO A 109 -13.74 6.83 5.93
C PRO A 109 -12.75 8.00 6.15
N ASN A 110 -11.81 7.87 7.09
CA ASN A 110 -10.87 8.93 7.43
C ASN A 110 -9.56 8.30 7.91
N PRO A 111 -8.70 7.86 6.98
CA PRO A 111 -7.49 7.12 7.37
C PRO A 111 -6.38 7.99 7.95
N GLY A 112 -6.50 9.33 7.86
CA GLY A 112 -5.51 10.25 8.38
C GLY A 112 -5.49 11.55 7.64
N ARG A 113 -4.48 12.38 7.90
CA ARG A 113 -4.32 13.66 7.24
C ARG A 113 -3.77 13.46 5.83
N VAL A 114 -4.50 13.90 4.83
CA VAL A 114 -4.13 13.75 3.43
C VAL A 114 -2.98 14.71 3.10
N ILE A 115 -1.89 14.16 2.58
CA ILE A 115 -0.73 14.93 2.12
C ILE A 115 -0.53 14.84 0.61
N TYR A 116 -1.22 13.91 -0.05
CA TYR A 116 -1.23 13.77 -1.50
C TYR A 116 -2.52 13.08 -1.90
N GLU A 117 -3.07 13.46 -3.04
CA GLU A 117 -4.28 12.82 -3.56
C GLU A 117 -4.28 12.86 -5.08
N ASP A 118 -4.72 11.75 -5.69
CA ASP A 118 -5.03 11.72 -7.12
C ASP A 118 -6.34 10.96 -7.34
N GLU A 119 -6.62 10.58 -8.58
CA GLU A 119 -7.91 9.97 -8.94
C GLU A 119 -8.16 8.67 -8.18
N TYR A 120 -7.12 7.92 -7.83
CA TYR A 120 -7.26 6.56 -7.32
C TYR A 120 -6.77 6.36 -5.89
N GLN A 121 -6.08 7.34 -5.33
CA GLN A 121 -5.44 7.15 -4.02
C GLN A 121 -5.32 8.44 -3.23
N VAL A 122 -5.14 8.25 -1.92
CA VAL A 122 -4.63 9.29 -1.03
C VAL A 122 -3.40 8.76 -0.32
N VAL A 123 -2.46 9.65 -0.02
CA VAL A 123 -1.37 9.34 0.91
C VAL A 123 -1.64 10.14 2.17
N VAL A 124 -1.56 9.47 3.31
CA VAL A 124 -1.95 10.08 4.59
C VAL A 124 -0.88 9.87 5.65
N MET A 125 -0.87 10.78 6.62
CA MET A 125 -0.15 10.61 7.87
C MET A 125 -1.18 10.33 8.97
N ALA A 126 -0.84 9.45 9.90
CA ALA A 126 -1.70 9.20 11.05
C ALA A 126 -1.90 10.49 11.86
N GLU A 127 -3.09 10.67 12.42
CA GLU A 127 -3.36 11.82 13.27
C GLU A 127 -2.55 11.71 14.56
N ALA A 128 -2.07 12.87 15.04
CA ALA A 128 -1.22 12.92 16.22
C ALA A 128 -1.93 12.43 17.48
N GLU A 129 -3.23 12.66 17.61
CA GLU A 129 -3.98 12.25 18.79
C GLU A 129 -4.07 10.74 18.93
N SER A 130 -3.87 9.99 17.86
CA SER A 130 -3.83 8.52 17.97
C SER A 130 -2.70 8.07 18.88
N ALA A 131 -1.64 8.85 18.97
CA ALA A 131 -0.52 8.57 19.87
C ALA A 131 -0.82 9.00 21.29
N LEU A 132 -1.78 9.90 21.48
CA LEU A 132 -2.14 10.43 22.80
C LEU A 132 -3.29 9.65 23.45
N ALA A 133 -4.02 8.91 22.66
CA ALA A 133 -5.13 8.12 23.15
C ALA A 133 -4.65 6.87 23.89
#